data_77dc55cf52775799e887281e92f746f8
#
_entry.id   77dc55cf52775799e887281e92f746f8
#
_cell.length_a   1.000
_cell.length_b   1.000
_cell.length_c   1.000
_cell.angle_alpha   90.00
_cell.angle_beta   90.00
_cell.angle_gamma   90.00
#
_symmetry.space_group_name_H-M   'P 1'
#
loop_
_entity.id
_entity.type
_entity.pdbx_description
1 polymer ?
#
loop_
_entity_poly.entity_id
_entity_poly.type
_entity_poly.pdbx_seq_one_letter_code
_entity_poly.pdbx_strand_id
1 'polypeptide(L)'
;MAFERNPPPSSPQTTTTAGPKSRDGGTLTGRTMVRVICTAGSGALEYTHAFISAYAADHLRGAVAQRLSVGAYELLSNALNFGSVSSDIVLELIEADTLVGVRVSNEAIQARVSMLSEHLVKLRTNAEQTFLEELRRSVTGGIPRPMLGLARVSHEVGLTLELQVQDRRVSVTAQCRR
;
A
#
# COMPACT_ATOMS: atom_id res chain seq x y z
N MET A 1 11.96 35.73 -63.15
CA MET A 1 11.05 35.47 -62.03
C MET A 1 11.69 34.38 -61.17
N ALA A 2 12.27 34.75 -60.01
CA ALA A 2 12.94 33.84 -59.12
C ALA A 2 11.94 33.46 -58.00
N PHE A 3 11.70 32.17 -57.83
CA PHE A 3 10.88 31.62 -56.74
C PHE A 3 11.73 31.49 -55.48
N GLU A 4 11.54 32.34 -54.49
CA GLU A 4 12.04 32.18 -53.12
C GLU A 4 11.36 30.99 -52.44
N ARG A 5 12.16 30.01 -52.03
CA ARG A 5 11.68 28.89 -51.17
C ARG A 5 11.77 29.33 -49.71
N ASN A 6 10.62 29.38 -49.07
CA ASN A 6 10.56 29.52 -47.61
C ASN A 6 11.16 28.30 -46.91
N PRO A 7 11.96 28.49 -45.84
CA PRO A 7 12.46 27.40 -45.04
C PRO A 7 11.34 26.75 -44.21
N PRO A 8 11.44 25.44 -43.89
CA PRO A 8 10.45 24.74 -43.11
C PRO A 8 10.43 25.23 -41.66
N PRO A 9 9.26 25.17 -40.98
CA PRO A 9 9.14 25.59 -39.59
C PRO A 9 9.94 24.68 -38.65
N SER A 10 10.74 25.29 -37.78
CA SER A 10 11.53 24.64 -36.74
C SER A 10 10.62 23.88 -35.78
N SER A 11 10.94 22.61 -35.55
CA SER A 11 10.29 21.72 -34.59
C SER A 11 10.35 22.28 -33.17
N PRO A 12 9.27 22.13 -32.36
CA PRO A 12 9.31 22.58 -30.98
C PRO A 12 10.30 21.73 -30.16
N GLN A 13 11.25 22.40 -29.54
CA GLN A 13 12.16 21.81 -28.58
C GLN A 13 11.35 21.47 -27.31
N THR A 14 11.18 20.17 -27.03
CA THR A 14 10.62 19.68 -25.78
C THR A 14 11.66 19.87 -24.69
N THR A 15 11.53 20.95 -23.92
CA THR A 15 12.25 21.13 -22.65
C THR A 15 11.73 20.14 -21.64
N THR A 16 12.42 19.03 -21.46
CA THR A 16 12.19 18.12 -20.35
C THR A 16 12.65 18.80 -19.06
N THR A 17 11.72 19.40 -18.35
CA THR A 17 11.95 19.87 -16.98
C THR A 17 12.08 18.65 -16.10
N ALA A 18 13.28 18.35 -15.64
CA ALA A 18 13.54 17.35 -14.62
C ALA A 18 12.87 17.81 -13.32
N GLY A 19 11.71 17.25 -13.05
CA GLY A 19 11.03 17.39 -11.74
C GLY A 19 11.87 16.77 -10.62
N PRO A 20 11.65 17.17 -9.36
CA PRO A 20 12.44 16.70 -8.22
C PRO A 20 12.36 15.17 -8.14
N LYS A 21 13.53 14.52 -8.04
CA LYS A 21 13.66 13.08 -7.84
C LYS A 21 12.82 12.66 -6.66
N SER A 22 11.70 12.01 -6.93
CA SER A 22 10.86 11.33 -5.92
C SER A 22 11.73 10.31 -5.20
N ARG A 23 11.85 10.47 -3.90
CA ARG A 23 12.47 9.47 -3.02
C ARG A 23 11.66 8.18 -3.13
N ASP A 24 12.30 7.13 -3.63
CA ASP A 24 11.95 5.71 -3.61
C ASP A 24 10.51 5.30 -3.18
N GLY A 25 9.52 5.73 -3.93
CA GLY A 25 8.13 5.28 -3.82
C GLY A 25 7.70 4.52 -5.09
N GLY A 26 8.55 3.62 -5.58
CA GLY A 26 8.21 2.79 -6.73
C GLY A 26 7.29 1.65 -6.30
N THR A 27 6.23 1.44 -7.06
CA THR A 27 5.35 0.28 -6.90
C THR A 27 6.16 -0.99 -6.80
N LEU A 28 5.94 -1.78 -5.73
CA LEU A 28 6.58 -3.09 -5.57
C LEU A 28 6.16 -4.01 -6.72
N THR A 29 7.05 -4.16 -7.69
CA THR A 29 6.94 -5.12 -8.79
C THR A 29 7.95 -6.22 -8.56
N GLY A 30 7.49 -7.47 -8.49
CA GLY A 30 8.35 -8.61 -8.19
C GLY A 30 7.61 -9.92 -8.37
N ARG A 31 8.26 -11.00 -7.94
CA ARG A 31 7.66 -12.33 -7.95
C ARG A 31 6.68 -12.47 -6.79
N THR A 32 5.45 -12.86 -7.08
CA THR A 32 4.50 -13.30 -6.04
C THR A 32 4.97 -14.65 -5.49
N MET A 33 5.37 -14.67 -4.22
CA MET A 33 5.80 -15.87 -3.51
C MET A 33 4.59 -16.72 -3.12
N VAL A 34 3.55 -16.08 -2.62
CA VAL A 34 2.29 -16.71 -2.22
C VAL A 34 1.13 -15.75 -2.44
N ARG A 35 -0.01 -16.30 -2.83
CA ARG A 35 -1.27 -15.57 -3.01
C ARG A 35 -2.38 -16.31 -2.31
N VAL A 36 -3.14 -15.59 -1.48
CA VAL A 36 -4.32 -16.09 -0.78
C VAL A 36 -5.52 -15.26 -1.20
N ILE A 37 -6.62 -15.93 -1.51
CA ILE A 37 -7.90 -15.29 -1.80
C ILE A 37 -8.86 -15.71 -0.70
N CYS A 38 -9.48 -14.74 -0.04
CA CYS A 38 -10.50 -15.00 0.98
C CYS A 38 -11.69 -14.07 0.78
N THR A 39 -12.84 -14.55 1.23
CA THR A 39 -14.07 -13.73 1.36
C THR A 39 -14.22 -13.27 2.80
N ALA A 40 -14.88 -12.14 3.01
CA ALA A 40 -15.20 -11.68 4.36
C ALA A 40 -16.08 -12.73 5.08
N GLY A 41 -15.59 -13.24 6.20
CA GLY A 41 -16.27 -14.27 6.98
C GLY A 41 -15.59 -14.51 8.32
N SER A 42 -16.24 -15.33 9.15
CA SER A 42 -15.71 -15.72 10.45
C SER A 42 -14.38 -16.46 10.29
N GLY A 43 -13.35 -15.97 10.96
CA GLY A 43 -12.00 -16.55 10.95
C GLY A 43 -11.13 -16.19 9.73
N ALA A 44 -11.63 -15.41 8.75
CA ALA A 44 -10.85 -15.06 7.56
C ALA A 44 -9.55 -14.32 7.92
N LEU A 45 -9.59 -13.43 8.91
CA LEU A 45 -8.41 -12.70 9.39
C LEU A 45 -7.40 -13.64 10.02
N GLU A 46 -7.83 -14.45 10.98
CA GLU A 46 -6.99 -15.32 11.79
C GLU A 46 -6.31 -16.40 10.94
N TYR A 47 -7.08 -17.10 10.10
CA TYR A 47 -6.54 -18.17 9.25
C TYR A 47 -5.60 -17.65 8.17
N THR A 48 -5.98 -16.56 7.49
CA THR A 48 -5.12 -15.97 6.45
C THR A 48 -3.85 -15.40 7.05
N HIS A 49 -3.95 -14.70 8.19
CA HIS A 49 -2.79 -14.16 8.89
C HIS A 49 -1.87 -15.28 9.39
N ALA A 50 -2.41 -16.34 10.03
CA ALA A 50 -1.62 -17.46 10.52
C ALA A 50 -0.85 -18.16 9.36
N PHE A 51 -1.50 -18.37 8.22
CA PHE A 51 -0.87 -18.95 7.05
C PHE A 51 0.27 -18.08 6.51
N ILE A 52 0.03 -16.79 6.30
CA ILE A 52 1.05 -15.85 5.79
C ILE A 52 2.20 -15.71 6.77
N SER A 53 1.94 -15.68 8.08
CA SER A 53 2.97 -15.57 9.12
C SER A 53 3.88 -16.80 9.12
N ALA A 54 3.30 -18.00 9.04
CA ALA A 54 4.05 -19.24 8.96
C ALA A 54 4.90 -19.31 7.66
N TYR A 55 4.30 -18.96 6.53
CA TYR A 55 5.01 -18.92 5.25
C TYR A 55 6.17 -17.91 5.27
N ALA A 56 5.93 -16.69 5.78
CA ALA A 56 6.97 -15.66 5.88
C ALA A 56 8.11 -16.09 6.81
N ALA A 57 7.80 -16.75 7.94
CA ALA A 57 8.80 -17.24 8.90
C ALA A 57 9.72 -18.32 8.28
N ASP A 58 9.20 -19.13 7.37
CA ASP A 58 9.97 -20.19 6.70
C ASP A 58 10.86 -19.65 5.56
N HIS A 59 10.44 -18.58 4.87
CA HIS A 59 11.08 -18.10 3.65
C HIS A 59 11.87 -16.79 3.80
N LEU A 60 11.67 -16.04 4.90
CA LEU A 60 12.28 -14.73 5.12
C LEU A 60 13.08 -14.69 6.42
N ARG A 61 14.00 -13.73 6.53
CA ARG A 61 14.73 -13.48 7.79
C ARG A 61 13.76 -13.08 8.90
N GLY A 62 13.99 -13.56 10.14
CA GLY A 62 13.05 -13.42 11.25
C GLY A 62 12.49 -12.01 11.48
N ALA A 63 13.36 -10.97 11.50
CA ALA A 63 12.90 -9.59 11.69
C ALA A 63 12.02 -9.10 10.52
N VAL A 64 12.34 -9.47 9.28
CA VAL A 64 11.56 -9.11 8.09
C VAL A 64 10.23 -9.86 8.10
N ALA A 65 10.26 -11.17 8.39
CA ALA A 65 9.06 -11.99 8.50
C ALA A 65 8.07 -11.43 9.54
N GLN A 66 8.57 -11.06 10.72
CA GLN A 66 7.76 -10.49 11.79
C GLN A 66 7.11 -9.15 11.37
N ARG A 67 7.87 -8.25 10.74
CA ARG A 67 7.36 -6.97 10.24
C ARG A 67 6.26 -7.17 9.21
N LEU A 68 6.48 -8.05 8.23
CA LEU A 68 5.48 -8.34 7.20
C LEU A 68 4.26 -9.06 7.75
N SER A 69 4.40 -9.91 8.77
CA SER A 69 3.28 -10.52 9.48
C SER A 69 2.36 -9.47 10.11
N VAL A 70 2.93 -8.48 10.82
CA VAL A 70 2.14 -7.37 11.37
C VAL A 70 1.50 -6.54 10.25
N GLY A 71 2.24 -6.23 9.19
CA GLY A 71 1.71 -5.54 8.02
C GLY A 71 0.54 -6.28 7.39
N ALA A 72 0.66 -7.60 7.21
CA ALA A 72 -0.40 -8.45 6.67
C ALA A 72 -1.66 -8.40 7.52
N TYR A 73 -1.52 -8.49 8.84
CA TYR A 73 -2.65 -8.42 9.78
C TYR A 73 -3.41 -7.11 9.65
N GLU A 74 -2.70 -5.98 9.72
CA GLU A 74 -3.32 -4.65 9.69
C GLU A 74 -3.95 -4.35 8.32
N LEU A 75 -3.28 -4.70 7.21
CA LEU A 75 -3.86 -4.52 5.88
C LEU A 75 -5.08 -5.39 5.64
N LEU A 76 -5.03 -6.66 6.08
CA LEU A 76 -6.16 -7.59 5.94
C LEU A 76 -7.34 -7.16 6.82
N SER A 77 -7.08 -6.73 8.06
CA SER A 77 -8.09 -6.17 8.96
C SER A 77 -8.78 -4.94 8.36
N ASN A 78 -8.00 -4.04 7.73
CA ASN A 78 -8.55 -2.89 7.02
C ASN A 78 -9.42 -3.31 5.83
N ALA A 79 -8.98 -4.27 5.03
CA ALA A 79 -9.74 -4.76 3.88
C ALA A 79 -11.06 -5.40 4.31
N LEU A 80 -11.07 -6.19 5.38
CA LEU A 80 -12.27 -6.82 5.94
C LEU A 80 -13.26 -5.80 6.51
N ASN A 81 -12.76 -4.77 7.20
CA ASN A 81 -13.62 -3.76 7.84
C ASN A 81 -14.13 -2.69 6.86
N PHE A 82 -13.41 -2.42 5.78
CA PHE A 82 -13.68 -1.27 4.88
C PHE A 82 -13.88 -1.66 3.42
N GLY A 83 -13.66 -2.91 3.07
CA GLY A 83 -13.96 -3.45 1.75
C GLY A 83 -15.47 -3.57 1.48
N SER A 84 -15.80 -3.88 0.24
CA SER A 84 -17.15 -4.32 -0.12
C SER A 84 -17.39 -5.72 0.43
N VAL A 85 -18.53 -5.94 1.10
CA VAL A 85 -18.87 -7.22 1.76
C VAL A 85 -18.91 -8.41 0.77
N SER A 86 -19.17 -8.14 -0.50
CA SER A 86 -19.31 -9.16 -1.55
C SER A 86 -18.06 -9.35 -2.40
N SER A 87 -16.96 -8.65 -2.12
CA SER A 87 -15.75 -8.77 -2.93
C SER A 87 -14.72 -9.69 -2.29
N ASP A 88 -14.00 -10.40 -3.16
CA ASP A 88 -12.82 -11.16 -2.74
C ASP A 88 -11.72 -10.22 -2.25
N ILE A 89 -11.09 -10.62 -1.17
CA ILE A 89 -9.87 -10.00 -0.66
C ILE A 89 -8.70 -10.86 -1.13
N VAL A 90 -7.76 -10.24 -1.82
CA VAL A 90 -6.55 -10.91 -2.31
C VAL A 90 -5.38 -10.41 -1.50
N LEU A 91 -4.67 -11.32 -0.82
CA LEU A 91 -3.43 -11.06 -0.13
C LEU A 91 -2.28 -11.73 -0.88
N GLU A 92 -1.21 -10.98 -1.14
CA GLU A 92 -0.01 -11.45 -1.82
C GLU A 92 1.23 -11.10 -1.02
N LEU A 93 2.15 -12.06 -0.87
CA LEU A 93 3.53 -11.82 -0.44
C LEU A 93 4.38 -11.72 -1.70
N ILE A 94 5.08 -10.60 -1.87
CA ILE A 94 5.81 -10.24 -3.09
C ILE A 94 7.28 -10.02 -2.74
N GLU A 95 8.16 -10.63 -3.52
CA GLU A 95 9.61 -10.48 -3.43
C GLU A 95 10.15 -9.82 -4.70
N ALA A 96 10.95 -8.78 -4.52
CA ALA A 96 11.76 -8.15 -5.55
C ALA A 96 13.25 -8.23 -5.14
N ASP A 97 14.16 -7.75 -5.97
CA ASP A 97 15.61 -7.91 -5.74
C ASP A 97 16.06 -7.40 -4.37
N THR A 98 15.61 -6.21 -3.98
CA THR A 98 16.01 -5.54 -2.74
C THR A 98 14.86 -5.30 -1.77
N LEU A 99 13.63 -5.56 -2.19
CA LEU A 99 12.41 -5.29 -1.45
C LEU A 99 11.59 -6.56 -1.28
N VAL A 100 10.86 -6.60 -0.18
CA VAL A 100 9.82 -7.59 0.04
C VAL A 100 8.62 -6.88 0.65
N GLY A 101 7.42 -7.33 0.33
CA GLY A 101 6.21 -6.68 0.79
C GLY A 101 5.00 -7.59 0.79
N VAL A 102 4.01 -7.17 1.54
CA VAL A 102 2.67 -7.74 1.52
C VAL A 102 1.72 -6.76 0.86
N ARG A 103 0.91 -7.25 -0.08
CA ARG A 103 -0.14 -6.48 -0.76
C ARG A 103 -1.49 -7.06 -0.42
N VAL A 104 -2.43 -6.20 -0.06
CA VAL A 104 -3.83 -6.57 0.08
C VAL A 104 -4.66 -5.77 -0.90
N SER A 105 -5.50 -6.47 -1.67
CA SER A 105 -6.37 -5.89 -2.70
C SER A 105 -7.81 -6.29 -2.45
N ASN A 106 -8.73 -5.33 -2.53
CA ASN A 106 -10.16 -5.53 -2.42
C ASN A 106 -10.93 -4.46 -3.19
N GLU A 107 -12.24 -4.58 -3.31
CA GLU A 107 -13.06 -3.48 -3.80
C GLU A 107 -13.47 -2.54 -2.66
N ALA A 108 -13.48 -1.23 -2.93
CA ALA A 108 -13.92 -0.22 -2.00
C ALA A 108 -14.76 0.87 -2.69
N ILE A 109 -15.63 1.52 -1.91
CA ILE A 109 -16.38 2.68 -2.39
C ILE A 109 -15.48 3.92 -2.43
N GLN A 110 -15.78 4.85 -3.35
CA GLN A 110 -14.96 6.04 -3.60
C GLN A 110 -14.67 6.86 -2.34
N ALA A 111 -15.66 7.04 -1.45
CA ALA A 111 -15.46 7.80 -0.22
C ALA A 111 -14.37 7.20 0.68
N ARG A 112 -14.26 5.87 0.74
CA ARG A 112 -13.21 5.17 1.50
C ARG A 112 -11.86 5.26 0.83
N VAL A 113 -11.82 5.22 -0.49
CA VAL A 113 -10.59 5.42 -1.27
C VAL A 113 -10.01 6.80 -1.00
N SER A 114 -10.84 7.85 -1.01
CA SER A 114 -10.41 9.22 -0.71
C SER A 114 -9.84 9.34 0.70
N MET A 115 -10.55 8.83 1.71
CA MET A 115 -10.07 8.82 3.11
C MET A 115 -8.73 8.10 3.26
N LEU A 116 -8.57 6.95 2.63
CA LEU A 116 -7.34 6.16 2.65
C LEU A 116 -6.19 6.92 1.98
N SER A 117 -6.44 7.52 0.83
CA SER A 117 -5.45 8.33 0.10
C SER A 117 -4.95 9.50 0.93
N GLU A 118 -5.87 10.28 1.52
CA GLU A 118 -5.53 11.41 2.39
C GLU A 118 -4.70 10.96 3.61
N HIS A 119 -5.07 9.83 4.22
CA HIS A 119 -4.36 9.30 5.37
C HIS A 119 -2.93 8.86 4.99
N LEU A 120 -2.75 8.19 3.87
CA LEU A 120 -1.43 7.78 3.39
C LEU A 120 -0.53 8.98 3.03
N VAL A 121 -1.11 10.07 2.52
CA VAL A 121 -0.37 11.33 2.32
C VAL A 121 0.15 11.87 3.66
N LYS A 122 -0.69 11.90 4.70
CA LYS A 122 -0.28 12.32 6.06
C LYS A 122 0.83 11.43 6.61
N LEU A 123 0.71 10.12 6.48
CA LEU A 123 1.73 9.17 6.94
C LEU A 123 3.08 9.37 6.22
N ARG A 124 3.07 9.65 4.93
CA ARG A 124 4.29 9.97 4.17
C ARG A 124 4.95 11.27 4.62
N THR A 125 4.15 12.24 5.06
CA THR A 125 4.64 13.55 5.52
C THR A 125 5.20 13.46 6.93
N ASN A 126 4.48 12.84 7.86
CA ASN A 126 4.90 12.67 9.24
C ASN A 126 4.18 11.47 9.89
N ALA A 127 4.83 10.29 9.82
CA ALA A 127 4.24 9.05 10.34
C ALA A 127 4.03 9.10 11.87
N GLU A 128 5.00 9.64 12.62
CA GLU A 128 4.93 9.73 14.08
C GLU A 128 3.76 10.60 14.53
N GLN A 129 3.68 11.82 14.02
CA GLN A 129 2.59 12.73 14.39
C GLN A 129 1.23 12.13 14.02
N THR A 130 1.11 11.54 12.83
CA THR A 130 -0.13 10.91 12.38
C THR A 130 -0.52 9.75 13.29
N PHE A 131 0.46 8.91 13.70
CA PHE A 131 0.22 7.82 14.64
C PHE A 131 -0.26 8.33 16.00
N LEU A 132 0.39 9.34 16.58
CA LEU A 132 -0.02 9.93 17.85
C LEU A 132 -1.41 10.58 17.80
N GLU A 133 -1.76 11.22 16.69
CA GLU A 133 -3.11 11.77 16.48
C GLU A 133 -4.16 10.66 16.42
N GLU A 134 -3.92 9.59 15.66
CA GLU A 134 -4.85 8.46 15.57
C GLU A 134 -4.98 7.72 16.91
N LEU A 135 -3.87 7.56 17.65
CA LEU A 135 -3.88 6.97 18.98
C LEU A 135 -4.74 7.79 19.95
N ARG A 136 -4.55 9.12 20.01
CA ARG A 136 -5.38 9.99 20.86
C ARG A 136 -6.86 9.91 20.50
N ARG A 137 -7.19 9.90 19.22
CA ARG A 137 -8.56 9.77 18.74
C ARG A 137 -9.17 8.41 19.10
N SER A 138 -8.37 7.33 19.11
CA SER A 138 -8.86 5.99 19.47
C SER A 138 -9.23 5.89 20.94
N VAL A 139 -8.48 6.54 21.83
CA VAL A 139 -8.75 6.57 23.28
C VAL A 139 -10.01 7.38 23.59
N THR A 140 -10.27 8.47 22.87
CA THR A 140 -11.40 9.37 23.15
C THR A 140 -12.69 8.97 22.45
N GLY A 141 -12.63 8.16 21.40
CA GLY A 141 -13.77 7.94 20.48
C GLY A 141 -14.51 6.61 20.60
N GLY A 142 -14.04 5.64 21.39
CA GLY A 142 -14.76 4.36 21.66
C GLY A 142 -15.02 3.45 20.45
N ILE A 143 -14.67 3.85 19.24
CA ILE A 143 -14.89 3.10 17.99
C ILE A 143 -13.55 2.70 17.41
N PRO A 144 -13.35 1.40 17.06
CA PRO A 144 -12.15 0.95 16.36
C PRO A 144 -11.94 1.77 15.07
N ARG A 145 -10.76 2.39 14.92
CA ARG A 145 -10.46 3.24 13.76
C ARG A 145 -9.47 2.54 12.84
N PRO A 146 -9.84 2.39 11.57
CA PRO A 146 -9.05 1.66 10.57
C PRO A 146 -7.67 2.28 10.32
N MET A 147 -7.58 3.59 10.50
CA MET A 147 -6.39 4.35 10.15
C MET A 147 -5.26 4.18 11.17
N LEU A 148 -5.57 3.80 12.43
CA LEU A 148 -4.56 3.53 13.46
C LEU A 148 -3.66 2.36 13.08
N GLY A 149 -4.20 1.29 12.51
CA GLY A 149 -3.43 0.13 12.06
C GLY A 149 -2.41 0.49 10.98
N LEU A 150 -2.80 1.29 9.99
CA LEU A 150 -1.89 1.78 8.95
C LEU A 150 -0.81 2.72 9.51
N ALA A 151 -1.19 3.59 10.44
CA ALA A 151 -0.23 4.47 11.11
C ALA A 151 0.80 3.68 11.94
N ARG A 152 0.36 2.63 12.63
CA ARG A 152 1.21 1.69 13.36
C ARG A 152 2.17 0.95 12.43
N VAL A 153 1.68 0.43 11.30
CA VAL A 153 2.51 -0.24 10.29
C VAL A 153 3.60 0.69 9.77
N SER A 154 3.28 1.94 9.51
CA SER A 154 4.25 2.92 9.00
C SER A 154 5.23 3.38 10.08
N HIS A 155 4.75 3.73 11.29
CA HIS A 155 5.57 4.33 12.34
C HIS A 155 6.32 3.29 13.19
N GLU A 156 5.61 2.34 13.80
CA GLU A 156 6.20 1.36 14.73
C GLU A 156 6.89 0.21 14.00
N VAL A 157 6.24 -0.33 12.95
CA VAL A 157 6.77 -1.46 12.19
C VAL A 157 7.81 -1.00 11.15
N GLY A 158 7.75 0.27 10.74
CA GLY A 158 8.67 0.87 9.78
C GLY A 158 8.54 0.31 8.36
N LEU A 159 7.32 -0.07 7.95
CA LEU A 159 7.03 -0.45 6.57
C LEU A 159 6.60 0.77 5.76
N THR A 160 7.06 0.87 4.53
CA THR A 160 6.58 1.86 3.58
C THR A 160 5.25 1.43 3.01
N LEU A 161 4.25 2.33 3.04
CA LEU A 161 2.91 2.07 2.54
C LEU A 161 2.70 2.70 1.16
N GLU A 162 2.13 1.94 0.25
CA GLU A 162 1.75 2.38 -1.09
C GLU A 162 0.30 2.04 -1.40
N LEU A 163 -0.38 2.95 -2.08
CA LEU A 163 -1.75 2.81 -2.55
C LEU A 163 -1.78 2.78 -4.07
N GLN A 164 -2.48 1.82 -4.61
CA GLN A 164 -2.87 1.76 -6.02
C GLN A 164 -4.38 1.65 -6.11
N VAL A 165 -4.96 2.43 -6.99
CA VAL A 165 -6.40 2.39 -7.27
C VAL A 165 -6.59 2.18 -8.76
N GLN A 166 -7.33 1.15 -9.11
CA GLN A 166 -7.69 0.84 -10.48
C GLN A 166 -9.20 0.57 -10.50
N ASP A 167 -9.94 1.50 -11.06
CA ASP A 167 -11.40 1.49 -11.03
C ASP A 167 -11.94 1.46 -9.60
N ARG A 168 -12.59 0.35 -9.20
CA ARG A 168 -13.09 0.11 -7.84
C ARG A 168 -12.15 -0.73 -7.00
N ARG A 169 -11.08 -1.27 -7.61
CA ARG A 169 -10.11 -2.09 -6.92
C ARG A 169 -9.06 -1.24 -6.24
N VAL A 170 -8.90 -1.45 -4.96
CA VAL A 170 -7.91 -0.80 -4.11
C VAL A 170 -6.87 -1.82 -3.71
N SER A 171 -5.59 -1.47 -3.84
CA SER A 171 -4.48 -2.29 -3.41
C SER A 171 -3.58 -1.47 -2.49
N VAL A 172 -3.38 -1.93 -1.27
CA VAL A 172 -2.40 -1.36 -0.34
C VAL A 172 -1.25 -2.31 -0.20
N THR A 173 -0.04 -1.81 -0.38
CA THR A 173 1.21 -2.57 -0.23
C THR A 173 1.99 -2.02 0.96
N ALA A 174 2.41 -2.90 1.87
CA ALA A 174 3.35 -2.60 2.93
C ALA A 174 4.69 -3.31 2.62
N GLN A 175 5.77 -2.55 2.50
CA GLN A 175 7.06 -3.07 2.01
C GLN A 175 8.25 -2.59 2.82
N CYS A 176 9.33 -3.37 2.81
CA CYS A 176 10.62 -3.00 3.38
C CYS A 176 11.79 -3.59 2.58
N ARG A 177 12.99 -3.16 2.90
CA ARG A 177 14.20 -3.82 2.40
C ARG A 177 14.34 -5.21 3.01
N ARG A 178 14.82 -6.12 2.18
CA ARG A 178 15.08 -7.53 2.51
C ARG A 178 16.27 -7.71 3.45
#